data_80678d9ad7a39b6ee4f74beb80caa5d5
#
_entry.id   80678d9ad7a39b6ee4f74beb80caa5d5
#
_cell.length_a   1.000
_cell.length_b   1.000
_cell.length_c   1.000
_cell.angle_alpha   90.00
_cell.angle_beta   90.00
_cell.angle_gamma   90.00
#
_symmetry.space_group_name_H-M   'P 1'
#
loop_
_entity.id
_entity.type
_entity.pdbx_description
1 polymer ?
#
loop_
_entity_poly.entity_id
_entity_poly.type
_entity_poly.pdbx_seq_one_letter_code
_entity_poly.pdbx_strand_id
1 'polypeptide(L)'
;MSGVAQSIIAKIENESVDPRVSTLRKLVEALSRYENPELLHTVQDIMTVDVAALKFEDTIQVAIDRMVKDGISQLPVLSDEGNILGIVSEDSILQKGAQRNGMVGQVMHTNPAIVDIGLSVAEARRRLTEVEALLVVEGNCLVGLVSRMDLVRALRLNSIA
;
A
#
# COMPACT_ATOMS: atom_id res chain seq x y z
N MET A 1 -4.42 -5.29 -18.88
CA MET A 1 -5.02 -6.11 -19.97
C MET A 1 -6.21 -6.88 -19.43
N SER A 2 -7.34 -6.91 -20.16
CA SER A 2 -8.60 -7.54 -19.70
C SER A 2 -8.55 -9.08 -19.55
N GLY A 3 -7.46 -9.71 -19.96
CA GLY A 3 -7.34 -11.18 -20.00
C GLY A 3 -8.32 -11.87 -20.98
N VAL A 4 -8.93 -11.11 -21.88
CA VAL A 4 -9.83 -11.60 -22.93
C VAL A 4 -9.12 -11.38 -24.27
N ALA A 5 -9.06 -12.44 -25.10
CA ALA A 5 -8.43 -12.33 -26.42
C ALA A 5 -9.20 -11.35 -27.32
N GLN A 6 -8.48 -10.50 -28.06
CA GLN A 6 -9.07 -9.51 -28.96
C GLN A 6 -10.04 -10.14 -29.98
N SER A 7 -9.78 -11.37 -30.43
CA SER A 7 -10.68 -12.10 -31.31
C SER A 7 -12.06 -12.44 -30.69
N ILE A 8 -12.11 -12.60 -29.38
CA ILE A 8 -13.36 -12.83 -28.64
C ILE A 8 -14.15 -11.52 -28.53
N ILE A 9 -13.47 -10.40 -28.28
CA ILE A 9 -14.08 -9.07 -28.21
C ILE A 9 -14.73 -8.72 -29.56
N ALA A 10 -14.01 -8.89 -30.67
CA ALA A 10 -14.53 -8.64 -32.01
C ALA A 10 -15.74 -9.53 -32.36
N LYS A 11 -15.78 -10.79 -31.90
CA LYS A 11 -16.93 -11.68 -32.09
C LYS A 11 -18.16 -11.27 -31.27
N ILE A 12 -17.96 -10.71 -30.09
CA ILE A 12 -19.03 -10.18 -29.24
C ILE A 12 -19.62 -8.91 -29.86
N GLU A 13 -18.78 -7.99 -30.35
CA GLU A 13 -19.18 -6.76 -31.01
C GLU A 13 -20.00 -7.02 -32.29
N ASN A 14 -19.70 -8.10 -33.00
CA ASN A 14 -20.41 -8.52 -34.20
C ASN A 14 -21.61 -9.45 -33.94
N GLU A 15 -22.06 -9.59 -32.69
CA GLU A 15 -23.17 -10.45 -32.25
C GLU A 15 -23.05 -11.93 -32.69
N SER A 16 -21.86 -12.38 -33.05
CA SER A 16 -21.62 -13.75 -33.55
C SER A 16 -21.44 -14.78 -32.44
N VAL A 17 -21.26 -14.34 -31.19
CA VAL A 17 -21.11 -15.21 -30.02
C VAL A 17 -21.77 -14.56 -28.81
N ASP A 18 -22.59 -15.33 -28.09
CA ASP A 18 -23.13 -14.91 -26.81
C ASP A 18 -22.04 -15.09 -25.72
N PRO A 19 -21.57 -14.00 -25.09
CA PRO A 19 -20.48 -14.09 -24.13
C PRO A 19 -20.91 -14.78 -22.85
N ARG A 20 -20.09 -15.68 -22.33
CA ARG A 20 -20.31 -16.21 -20.98
C ARG A 20 -20.30 -15.07 -19.95
N VAL A 21 -21.10 -15.19 -18.90
CA VAL A 21 -21.18 -14.21 -17.81
C VAL A 21 -19.79 -13.83 -17.26
N SER A 22 -18.86 -14.80 -17.17
CA SER A 22 -17.47 -14.56 -16.76
C SER A 22 -16.68 -13.66 -17.72
N THR A 23 -16.98 -13.74 -19.03
CA THR A 23 -16.34 -12.91 -20.07
C THR A 23 -16.91 -11.49 -20.03
N LEU A 24 -18.24 -11.35 -19.90
CA LEU A 24 -18.89 -10.05 -19.72
C LEU A 24 -18.37 -9.34 -18.45
N ARG A 25 -18.26 -10.06 -17.35
CA ARG A 25 -17.73 -9.50 -16.11
C ARG A 25 -16.33 -8.94 -16.29
N LYS A 26 -15.42 -9.68 -16.94
CA LYS A 26 -14.06 -9.21 -17.25
C LYS A 26 -14.05 -7.98 -18.18
N LEU A 27 -14.96 -7.92 -19.14
CA LEU A 27 -15.09 -6.77 -20.03
C LEU A 27 -15.63 -5.54 -19.29
N VAL A 28 -16.67 -5.72 -18.47
CA VAL A 28 -17.23 -4.64 -17.64
C VAL A 28 -16.16 -4.12 -16.65
N GLU A 29 -15.42 -5.00 -16.00
CA GLU A 29 -14.31 -4.62 -15.13
C GLU A 29 -13.21 -3.86 -15.89
N ALA A 30 -12.88 -4.30 -17.11
CA ALA A 30 -11.91 -3.61 -17.96
C ALA A 30 -12.39 -2.23 -18.40
N LEU A 31 -13.67 -2.10 -18.81
CA LEU A 31 -14.29 -0.82 -19.22
C LEU A 31 -14.41 0.14 -18.04
N SER A 32 -14.87 -0.34 -16.87
CA SER A 32 -14.95 0.47 -15.66
C SER A 32 -13.59 1.05 -15.25
N ARG A 33 -12.53 0.30 -15.51
CA ARG A 33 -11.15 0.76 -15.33
C ARG A 33 -10.78 1.87 -16.32
N TYR A 34 -11.29 1.84 -17.54
CA TYR A 34 -11.03 2.86 -18.57
C TYR A 34 -11.78 4.17 -18.30
N GLU A 35 -13.01 4.06 -17.81
CA GLU A 35 -13.88 5.22 -17.54
C GLU A 35 -13.52 5.95 -16.24
N ASN A 36 -12.83 5.27 -15.28
CA ASN A 36 -12.39 5.84 -14.01
C ASN A 36 -10.91 5.52 -13.77
N PRO A 37 -9.99 6.42 -14.18
CA PRO A 37 -8.55 6.23 -13.95
C PRO A 37 -8.18 5.99 -12.49
N GLU A 38 -8.95 6.52 -11.53
CA GLU A 38 -8.75 6.27 -10.09
C GLU A 38 -9.00 4.82 -9.68
N LEU A 39 -9.75 4.04 -10.47
CA LEU A 39 -10.00 2.62 -10.24
C LEU A 39 -8.94 1.71 -10.88
N LEU A 40 -8.07 2.27 -11.73
CA LEU A 40 -7.01 1.54 -12.43
C LEU A 40 -5.80 1.24 -11.57
N HIS A 41 -5.60 2.04 -10.54
CA HIS A 41 -4.41 1.96 -9.72
C HIS A 41 -4.68 1.23 -8.41
N THR A 42 -3.85 0.23 -8.15
CA THR A 42 -3.77 -0.43 -6.86
C THR A 42 -2.66 0.21 -6.02
N VAL A 43 -2.61 -0.13 -4.76
CA VAL A 43 -1.53 0.33 -3.89
C VAL A 43 -0.16 -0.08 -4.40
N GLN A 44 -0.06 -1.15 -5.19
CA GLN A 44 1.16 -1.58 -5.86
C GLN A 44 1.77 -0.49 -6.75
N ASP A 45 0.93 0.31 -7.41
CA ASP A 45 1.38 1.34 -8.36
C ASP A 45 1.93 2.59 -7.67
N ILE A 46 1.56 2.80 -6.40
CA ILE A 46 1.87 4.02 -5.66
C ILE A 46 2.70 3.79 -4.40
N MET A 47 2.83 2.55 -3.92
CA MET A 47 3.54 2.24 -2.69
C MET A 47 5.03 2.55 -2.78
N THR A 48 5.63 2.92 -1.67
CA THR A 48 7.08 2.91 -1.49
C THR A 48 7.51 1.46 -1.30
N VAL A 49 8.37 0.97 -2.19
CA VAL A 49 9.04 -0.34 -2.10
C VAL A 49 10.34 -0.21 -1.30
N ASP A 50 10.98 -1.34 -0.97
CA ASP A 50 12.23 -1.37 -0.20
C ASP A 50 12.15 -0.60 1.13
N VAL A 51 11.03 -0.79 1.83
CA VAL A 51 10.76 -0.11 3.09
C VAL A 51 11.80 -0.56 4.13
N ALA A 52 12.54 0.41 4.66
CA ALA A 52 13.42 0.17 5.79
C ALA A 52 12.59 -0.31 6.98
N ALA A 53 12.89 -1.48 7.51
CA ALA A 53 12.21 -2.05 8.66
C ALA A 53 13.12 -2.02 9.90
N LEU A 54 12.50 -1.98 11.07
CA LEU A 54 13.13 -2.09 12.37
C LEU A 54 12.90 -3.48 12.95
N LYS A 55 13.76 -3.88 13.88
CA LYS A 55 13.53 -5.01 14.76
C LYS A 55 12.98 -4.55 16.10
N PHE A 56 12.34 -5.46 16.83
CA PHE A 56 11.76 -5.18 18.14
C PHE A 56 12.77 -4.62 19.13
N GLU A 57 14.01 -5.16 19.12
CA GLU A 57 15.11 -4.80 20.01
C GLU A 57 15.93 -3.59 19.54
N ASP A 58 15.68 -3.08 18.32
CA ASP A 58 16.35 -1.86 17.85
C ASP A 58 16.07 -0.72 18.83
N THR A 59 17.04 0.17 19.00
CA THR A 59 16.85 1.32 19.87
C THR A 59 16.02 2.40 19.18
N ILE A 60 15.33 3.20 19.97
CA ILE A 60 14.58 4.37 19.48
C ILE A 60 15.51 5.34 18.74
N GLN A 61 16.79 5.44 19.16
CA GLN A 61 17.78 6.24 18.43
C GLN A 61 17.95 5.76 16.98
N VAL A 62 18.03 4.44 16.75
CA VAL A 62 18.10 3.87 15.39
C VAL A 62 16.87 4.24 14.55
N ALA A 63 15.67 4.21 15.15
CA ALA A 63 14.46 4.62 14.48
C ALA A 63 14.51 6.11 14.09
N ILE A 64 14.90 6.98 15.01
CA ILE A 64 15.05 8.43 14.78
C ILE A 64 16.05 8.69 13.65
N ASP A 65 17.24 8.06 13.72
CA ASP A 65 18.29 8.27 12.72
C ASP A 65 17.84 7.87 11.31
N ARG A 66 17.08 6.76 11.18
CA ARG A 66 16.50 6.33 9.90
C ARG A 66 15.43 7.30 9.42
N MET A 67 14.50 7.72 10.29
CA MET A 67 13.44 8.67 9.93
C MET A 67 14.04 9.98 9.41
N VAL A 68 15.05 10.52 10.09
CA VAL A 68 15.71 11.77 9.70
C VAL A 68 16.50 11.61 8.39
N LYS A 69 17.27 10.52 8.27
CA LYS A 69 18.10 10.26 7.09
C LYS A 69 17.27 10.10 5.82
N ASP A 70 16.18 9.34 5.91
CA ASP A 70 15.38 8.93 4.75
C ASP A 70 14.16 9.85 4.52
N GLY A 71 13.93 10.83 5.43
CA GLY A 71 12.79 11.76 5.35
C GLY A 71 11.44 11.06 5.48
N ILE A 72 11.35 10.05 6.35
CA ILE A 72 10.16 9.22 6.57
C ILE A 72 9.68 9.33 8.00
N SER A 73 8.37 9.22 8.21
CA SER A 73 7.73 9.38 9.53
C SER A 73 7.26 8.06 10.13
N GLN A 74 7.28 6.97 9.37
CA GLN A 74 6.80 5.65 9.82
C GLN A 74 7.76 4.55 9.39
N LEU A 75 7.99 3.60 10.30
CA LEU A 75 8.83 2.43 10.07
C LEU A 75 8.11 1.16 10.57
N PRO A 76 7.94 0.14 9.72
CA PRO A 76 7.45 -1.15 10.17
C PRO A 76 8.47 -1.84 11.09
N VAL A 77 7.95 -2.61 12.03
CA VAL A 77 8.73 -3.45 12.94
C VAL A 77 8.47 -4.90 12.59
N LEU A 78 9.52 -5.64 12.29
CA LEU A 78 9.45 -7.03 11.86
C LEU A 78 10.17 -7.96 12.86
N SER A 79 9.69 -9.20 12.96
CA SER A 79 10.40 -10.28 13.62
C SER A 79 11.60 -10.74 12.79
N ASP A 80 12.44 -11.60 13.35
CA ASP A 80 13.57 -12.20 12.62
C ASP A 80 13.10 -13.07 11.44
N GLU A 81 11.89 -13.63 11.51
CA GLU A 81 11.27 -14.40 10.44
C GLU A 81 10.57 -13.51 9.38
N GLY A 82 10.58 -12.18 9.57
CA GLY A 82 9.95 -11.22 8.65
C GLY A 82 8.46 -10.97 8.90
N ASN A 83 7.89 -11.47 9.99
CA ASN A 83 6.50 -11.18 10.34
C ASN A 83 6.34 -9.74 10.86
N ILE A 84 5.25 -9.10 10.49
CA ILE A 84 4.93 -7.75 10.95
C ILE A 84 4.53 -7.80 12.44
N LEU A 85 5.30 -7.14 13.30
CA LEU A 85 5.04 -6.99 14.72
C LEU A 85 4.29 -5.70 15.04
N GLY A 86 4.52 -4.65 14.25
CA GLY A 86 3.92 -3.35 14.48
C GLY A 86 4.47 -2.27 13.55
N ILE A 87 4.23 -1.03 13.93
CA ILE A 87 4.72 0.16 13.25
C ILE A 87 5.14 1.21 14.28
N VAL A 88 6.25 1.89 14.03
CA VAL A 88 6.70 3.05 14.80
C VAL A 88 6.47 4.31 13.97
N SER A 89 5.85 5.31 14.55
CA SER A 89 5.70 6.64 13.97
C SER A 89 6.45 7.69 14.78
N GLU A 90 6.71 8.84 14.17
CA GLU A 90 7.24 10.02 14.88
C GLU A 90 6.36 10.38 16.09
N ASP A 91 5.03 10.31 15.90
CA ASP A 91 4.05 10.60 16.94
C ASP A 91 4.17 9.61 18.11
N SER A 92 4.34 8.31 17.85
CA SER A 92 4.50 7.29 18.89
C SER A 92 5.77 7.51 19.73
N ILE A 93 6.84 8.01 19.12
CA ILE A 93 8.08 8.36 19.82
C ILE A 93 7.87 9.59 20.70
N LEU A 94 7.22 10.63 20.18
CA LEU A 94 6.99 11.88 20.90
C LEU A 94 6.02 11.73 22.07
N GLN A 95 4.91 11.02 21.87
CA GLN A 95 3.85 10.87 22.90
C GLN A 95 4.32 10.01 24.08
N LYS A 96 5.08 8.96 23.85
CA LYS A 96 5.54 8.07 24.92
C LYS A 96 6.75 8.59 25.69
N GLY A 97 7.24 9.80 25.37
CA GLY A 97 8.39 10.41 26.05
C GLY A 97 9.64 9.52 26.01
N ALA A 98 9.84 8.88 24.89
CA ALA A 98 10.75 7.76 24.77
C ALA A 98 12.21 8.14 25.00
N GLN A 99 12.88 7.40 25.88
CA GLN A 99 14.32 7.51 26.05
C GLN A 99 15.01 6.92 24.80
N ARG A 100 16.00 7.62 24.26
CA ARG A 100 16.74 7.23 23.05
C ARG A 100 17.29 5.80 23.10
N ASN A 101 17.68 5.34 24.28
CA ASN A 101 18.20 4.00 24.51
C ASN A 101 17.11 2.94 24.76
N GLY A 102 15.82 3.35 24.79
CA GLY A 102 14.70 2.42 24.90
C GLY A 102 14.53 1.60 23.62
N MET A 103 13.84 0.47 23.72
CA MET A 103 13.58 -0.41 22.58
C MET A 103 12.39 0.09 21.76
N VAL A 104 12.47 -0.09 20.46
CA VAL A 104 11.40 0.18 19.49
C VAL A 104 10.11 -0.52 19.88
N GLY A 105 10.18 -1.77 20.36
CA GLY A 105 9.02 -2.54 20.82
C GLY A 105 8.20 -1.88 21.93
N GLN A 106 8.79 -0.96 22.71
CA GLN A 106 8.09 -0.25 23.80
C GLN A 106 7.20 0.89 23.28
N VAL A 107 7.50 1.43 22.10
CA VAL A 107 6.82 2.59 21.53
C VAL A 107 6.00 2.25 20.30
N MET A 108 6.21 1.11 19.66
CA MET A 108 5.45 0.70 18.48
C MET A 108 3.95 0.54 18.76
N HIS A 109 3.16 0.72 17.73
CA HIS A 109 1.76 0.30 17.68
C HIS A 109 1.69 -1.14 17.19
N THR A 110 1.05 -2.02 17.98
CA THR A 110 0.99 -3.47 17.72
C THR A 110 -0.14 -3.88 16.77
N ASN A 111 -0.99 -2.96 16.36
CA ASN A 111 -2.08 -3.21 15.43
C ASN A 111 -1.99 -2.27 14.22
N PRO A 112 -0.95 -2.43 13.37
CA PRO A 112 -0.80 -1.60 12.18
C PRO A 112 -1.89 -1.93 11.16
N ALA A 113 -2.25 -0.96 10.33
CA ALA A 113 -3.15 -1.20 9.21
C ALA A 113 -2.41 -1.96 8.11
N ILE A 114 -2.80 -3.20 7.86
CA ILE A 114 -2.23 -4.08 6.84
C ILE A 114 -3.24 -4.22 5.70
N VAL A 115 -2.75 -4.14 4.46
CA VAL A 115 -3.57 -4.26 3.24
C VAL A 115 -2.89 -5.14 2.21
N ASP A 116 -3.70 -5.79 1.39
CA ASP A 116 -3.22 -6.56 0.25
C ASP A 116 -2.72 -5.64 -0.88
N ILE A 117 -1.70 -6.11 -1.63
CA ILE A 117 -1.10 -5.40 -2.76
C ILE A 117 -2.12 -5.00 -3.85
N GLY A 118 -3.21 -5.75 -3.98
CA GLY A 118 -4.30 -5.48 -4.91
C GLY A 118 -5.34 -4.44 -4.43
N LEU A 119 -5.18 -3.85 -3.24
CA LEU A 119 -6.12 -2.84 -2.76
C LEU A 119 -6.15 -1.64 -3.70
N SER A 120 -7.36 -1.13 -4.03
CA SER A 120 -7.48 0.06 -4.87
C SER A 120 -6.98 1.33 -4.17
N VAL A 121 -6.45 2.27 -4.96
CA VAL A 121 -6.01 3.59 -4.45
C VAL A 121 -7.17 4.35 -3.80
N ALA A 122 -8.39 4.23 -4.33
CA ALA A 122 -9.57 4.87 -3.74
C ALA A 122 -9.86 4.36 -2.32
N GLU A 123 -9.75 3.05 -2.12
CA GLU A 123 -9.91 2.43 -0.79
C GLU A 123 -8.74 2.80 0.15
N ALA A 124 -7.51 2.81 -0.35
CA ALA A 124 -6.34 3.25 0.41
C ALA A 124 -6.51 4.70 0.89
N ARG A 125 -6.97 5.60 0.01
CA ARG A 125 -7.26 7.00 0.36
C ARG A 125 -8.26 7.10 1.52
N ARG A 126 -9.34 6.31 1.46
CA ARG A 126 -10.34 6.29 2.54
C ARG A 126 -9.73 5.84 3.86
N ARG A 127 -8.95 4.76 3.88
CA ARG A 127 -8.31 4.26 5.09
C ARG A 127 -7.27 5.21 5.66
N LEU A 128 -6.52 5.92 4.81
CA LEU A 128 -5.52 6.91 5.22
C LEU A 128 -6.12 8.20 5.82
N THR A 129 -7.44 8.34 5.87
CA THR A 129 -8.11 9.37 6.69
C THR A 129 -8.07 9.01 8.19
N GLU A 130 -8.01 7.73 8.52
CA GLU A 130 -8.08 7.21 9.90
C GLU A 130 -6.70 6.78 10.42
N VAL A 131 -5.78 6.41 9.52
CA VAL A 131 -4.43 5.96 9.87
C VAL A 131 -3.38 6.75 9.08
N GLU A 132 -2.14 6.75 9.57
CA GLU A 132 -1.05 7.51 8.94
C GLU A 132 -0.38 6.77 7.78
N ALA A 133 -0.35 5.44 7.86
CA ALA A 133 0.25 4.58 6.85
C ALA A 133 -0.45 3.22 6.77
N LEU A 134 -0.35 2.60 5.59
CA LEU A 134 -0.80 1.24 5.31
C LEU A 134 0.42 0.38 4.99
N LEU A 135 0.59 -0.73 5.70
CA LEU A 135 1.60 -1.74 5.37
C LEU A 135 1.03 -2.65 4.28
N VAL A 136 1.71 -2.72 3.15
CA VAL A 136 1.28 -3.49 1.98
C VAL A 136 1.93 -4.86 2.01
N VAL A 137 1.10 -5.90 1.92
CA VAL A 137 1.56 -7.29 1.89
C VAL A 137 1.17 -7.99 0.59
N GLU A 138 1.99 -8.94 0.19
CA GLU A 138 1.67 -9.96 -0.80
C GLU A 138 1.76 -11.31 -0.11
N GLY A 139 0.62 -11.98 0.06
CA GLY A 139 0.52 -13.11 0.98
C GLY A 139 0.84 -12.69 2.43
N ASN A 140 1.91 -13.23 3.00
CA ASN A 140 2.36 -12.89 4.36
C ASN A 140 3.62 -11.98 4.38
N CYS A 141 4.11 -11.57 3.21
CA CYS A 141 5.35 -10.79 3.11
C CYS A 141 5.04 -9.30 3.01
N LEU A 142 5.71 -8.48 3.80
CA LEU A 142 5.70 -7.03 3.64
C LEU A 142 6.41 -6.68 2.32
N VAL A 143 5.71 -6.00 1.39
CA VAL A 143 6.24 -5.61 0.08
C VAL A 143 6.31 -4.10 -0.11
N GLY A 144 5.63 -3.34 0.72
CA GLY A 144 5.63 -1.89 0.61
C GLY A 144 4.90 -1.18 1.74
N LEU A 145 4.87 0.14 1.64
CA LEU A 145 4.15 1.03 2.53
C LEU A 145 3.48 2.14 1.71
N VAL A 146 2.25 2.49 2.05
CA VAL A 146 1.55 3.63 1.47
C VAL A 146 1.22 4.64 2.56
N SER A 147 1.63 5.87 2.34
CA SER A 147 1.33 7.03 3.18
C SER A 147 0.47 8.05 2.42
N ARG A 148 0.01 9.09 3.12
CA ARG A 148 -0.70 10.22 2.47
C ARG A 148 0.16 10.92 1.41
N MET A 149 1.49 10.94 1.58
CA MET A 149 2.40 11.56 0.62
C MET A 149 2.44 10.77 -0.69
N ASP A 150 2.30 9.45 -0.65
CA ASP A 150 2.26 8.61 -1.85
C ASP A 150 0.99 8.90 -2.67
N LEU A 151 -0.14 9.15 -2.01
CA LEU A 151 -1.36 9.64 -2.67
C LEU A 151 -1.17 11.00 -3.35
N VAL A 152 -0.49 11.93 -2.67
CA VAL A 152 -0.18 13.26 -3.25
C VAL A 152 0.74 13.13 -4.46
N ARG A 153 1.74 12.24 -4.40
CA ARG A 153 2.62 11.95 -5.54
C ARG A 153 1.85 11.34 -6.71
N ALA A 154 0.92 10.42 -6.43
CA ALA A 154 0.07 9.81 -7.47
C ALA A 154 -0.80 10.86 -8.19
N LEU A 155 -1.38 11.82 -7.47
CA LEU A 155 -2.12 12.93 -8.08
C LEU A 155 -1.25 13.77 -9.04
N ARG A 156 0.02 13.98 -8.69
CA ARG A 156 0.96 14.72 -9.57
C ARG A 156 1.22 13.98 -10.87
N LEU A 157 1.34 12.66 -10.84
CA LEU A 157 1.57 11.84 -12.04
C LEU A 157 0.35 11.83 -12.96
N ASN A 158 -0.86 11.81 -12.43
CA ASN A 158 -2.10 11.86 -13.20
C ASN A 158 -2.39 13.25 -13.80
N SER A 159 -1.75 14.31 -13.30
CA SER A 159 -1.90 15.69 -13.83
C SER A 159 -1.03 15.96 -15.05
N ILE A 160 -0.19 15.02 -15.47
CA ILE A 160 0.73 15.15 -16.60
C ILE A 160 0.28 14.31 -17.82
N ALA A 161 -0.78 13.53 -17.66
CA ALA A 161 -1.34 12.71 -18.75
C ALA A 161 -2.44 13.45 -19.54
#